data_61f9648ed5281a265a59e751d418aace
#
_entry.id   61f9648ed5281a265a59e751d418aace
#
_cell.length_a   1.000
_cell.length_b   1.000
_cell.length_c   1.000
_cell.angle_alpha   90.00
_cell.angle_beta   90.00
_cell.angle_gamma   90.00
#
_symmetry.space_group_name_H-M   'P 1'
#
loop_
_entity.id
_entity.type
_entity.pdbx_description
1 polymer ?
#
loop_
_entity_poly.entity_id
_entity_poly.type
_entity_poly.pdbx_seq_one_letter_code
_entity_poly.pdbx_strand_id
1 'polypeptide(L)'
;ITNSEYRQFVNWVRDSIIRTQLADMAEQTGQTSGSGGIGDFAYLDTNTEKMNAYQQYLQNTYGDQKARKLNKKKALIWDTNKYPDEYYSEVMDKMYLPEEEAYNGKRIMDVQKFEFKYQWLDMEKAARARGKRKDFIKEEIVKVYPDTTVWIRDFNYSYNEPMHNDYFWHEAYGDYPVVGVSWIQAKAFCEWRTLNKNAYQKSKGDYTVN
;
A
#
# COMPACT_ATOMS: atom_id res chain seq x y z
N ILE A 1 -18.82 0.37 3.33
CA ILE A 1 -17.57 0.92 2.74
C ILE A 1 -17.98 1.65 1.46
N THR A 2 -17.63 2.93 1.35
CA THR A 2 -17.88 3.74 0.16
C THR A 2 -16.74 3.63 -0.85
N ASN A 3 -16.99 4.03 -2.11
CA ASN A 3 -15.94 4.12 -3.12
C ASN A 3 -14.80 5.04 -2.67
N SER A 4 -15.11 6.18 -2.05
CA SER A 4 -14.12 7.13 -1.54
C SER A 4 -13.22 6.53 -0.47
N GLU A 5 -13.79 5.79 0.49
CA GLU A 5 -13.02 5.11 1.53
C GLU A 5 -12.13 4.01 0.94
N TYR A 6 -12.66 3.23 0.01
CA TYR A 6 -11.90 2.14 -0.59
C TYR A 6 -10.80 2.65 -1.53
N ARG A 7 -11.04 3.76 -2.25
CA ARG A 7 -9.99 4.47 -3.04
C ARG A 7 -8.82 4.92 -2.18
N GLN A 8 -9.07 5.37 -0.94
CA GLN A 8 -8.00 5.73 -0.02
C GLN A 8 -7.10 4.53 0.30
N PHE A 9 -7.68 3.36 0.48
CA PHE A 9 -6.93 2.12 0.70
C PHE A 9 -6.09 1.75 -0.52
N VAL A 10 -6.69 1.72 -1.72
CA VAL A 10 -6.00 1.40 -2.98
C VAL A 10 -4.84 2.36 -3.22
N ASN A 11 -5.09 3.67 -3.08
CA ASN A 11 -4.06 4.69 -3.23
C ASN A 11 -2.93 4.54 -2.20
N TRP A 12 -3.28 4.25 -0.95
CA TRP A 12 -2.28 4.03 0.10
C TRP A 12 -1.39 2.82 -0.21
N VAL A 13 -1.96 1.72 -0.70
CA VAL A 13 -1.20 0.52 -1.12
C VAL A 13 -0.28 0.86 -2.29
N ARG A 14 -0.81 1.49 -3.34
CA ARG A 14 -0.03 1.97 -4.48
C ARG A 14 1.17 2.82 -4.04
N ASP A 15 0.89 3.86 -3.26
CA ASP A 15 1.91 4.80 -2.80
C ASP A 15 2.96 4.11 -1.89
N SER A 16 2.52 3.14 -1.09
CA SER A 16 3.43 2.36 -0.24
C SER A 16 4.37 1.49 -1.07
N ILE A 17 3.87 0.84 -2.12
CA ILE A 17 4.69 0.02 -3.03
C ILE A 17 5.72 0.89 -3.75
N ILE A 18 5.29 2.02 -4.33
CA ILE A 18 6.18 2.95 -5.02
C ILE A 18 7.28 3.45 -4.07
N ARG A 19 6.93 3.86 -2.85
CA ARG A 19 7.90 4.33 -1.87
C ARG A 19 8.90 3.25 -1.47
N THR A 20 8.47 2.01 -1.37
CA THR A 20 9.37 0.89 -1.07
C THR A 20 10.35 0.68 -2.21
N GLN A 21 9.87 0.65 -3.46
CA GLN A 21 10.74 0.49 -4.63
C GLN A 21 11.71 1.66 -4.80
N LEU A 22 11.27 2.90 -4.53
CA LEU A 22 12.15 4.08 -4.55
C LEU A 22 13.23 3.99 -3.47
N ALA A 23 12.88 3.55 -2.27
CA ALA A 23 13.82 3.40 -1.17
C ALA A 23 14.83 2.27 -1.43
N ASP A 24 14.38 1.15 -1.99
CA ASP A 24 15.25 0.04 -2.39
C ASP A 24 16.21 0.46 -3.51
N MET A 25 15.74 1.22 -4.49
CA MET A 25 16.58 1.76 -5.56
C MET A 25 17.59 2.78 -5.03
N ALA A 26 17.19 3.66 -4.11
CA ALA A 26 18.10 4.61 -3.47
C ALA A 26 19.22 3.89 -2.72
N GLU A 27 18.90 2.80 -2.03
CA GLU A 27 19.91 1.97 -1.35
C GLU A 27 20.85 1.27 -2.33
N GLN A 28 20.32 0.69 -3.41
CA GLN A 28 21.13 0.04 -4.45
C GLN A 28 22.08 1.01 -5.15
N THR A 29 21.66 2.25 -5.33
CA THR A 29 22.48 3.32 -5.94
C THR A 29 23.36 4.06 -4.93
N GLY A 30 23.29 3.72 -3.63
CA GLY A 30 24.05 4.36 -2.57
C GLY A 30 23.63 5.80 -2.27
N GLN A 31 22.44 6.23 -2.70
CA GLN A 31 21.91 7.55 -2.41
C GLN A 31 21.28 7.59 -1.02
N THR A 32 21.66 8.59 -0.23
CA THR A 32 21.18 8.75 1.15
C THR A 32 20.12 9.83 1.24
N SER A 33 19.37 9.79 2.33
CA SER A 33 18.36 10.80 2.64
C SER A 33 18.98 12.21 2.69
N GLY A 34 18.38 13.16 1.95
CA GLY A 34 18.85 14.54 1.87
C GLY A 34 19.86 14.82 0.77
N SER A 35 20.24 13.84 -0.04
CA SER A 35 21.12 14.05 -1.21
C SER A 35 20.39 14.67 -2.41
N GLY A 36 19.08 14.83 -2.35
CA GLY A 36 18.23 15.19 -3.49
C GLY A 36 17.89 13.97 -4.36
N GLY A 37 17.14 14.16 -5.42
CA GLY A 37 16.78 13.07 -6.32
C GLY A 37 16.01 11.96 -5.63
N ILE A 38 16.31 10.71 -6.01
CA ILE A 38 15.72 9.51 -5.40
C ILE A 38 16.13 9.35 -3.93
N GLY A 39 17.28 9.90 -3.50
CA GLY A 39 17.74 9.85 -2.12
C GLY A 39 16.77 10.47 -1.11
N ASP A 40 15.95 11.43 -1.53
CA ASP A 40 14.90 11.99 -0.68
C ASP A 40 13.82 10.96 -0.28
N PHE A 41 13.73 9.86 -1.00
CA PHE A 41 12.81 8.74 -0.74
C PHE A 41 13.49 7.57 -0.04
N ALA A 42 14.80 7.65 0.21
CA ALA A 42 15.55 6.62 0.93
C ALA A 42 14.91 6.30 2.29
N TYR A 43 15.21 5.12 2.80
CA TYR A 43 14.81 4.75 4.16
C TYR A 43 15.38 5.76 5.17
N LEU A 44 14.54 6.13 6.13
CA LEU A 44 14.98 6.99 7.22
C LEU A 44 15.94 6.20 8.12
N ASP A 45 17.10 6.77 8.37
CA ASP A 45 18.02 6.22 9.36
C ASP A 45 17.33 6.13 10.72
N THR A 46 17.23 4.94 11.24
CA THR A 46 16.83 4.72 12.61
C THR A 46 17.97 5.17 13.48
N ASN A 47 17.82 6.35 14.09
CA ASN A 47 18.82 6.92 14.96
C ASN A 47 19.02 5.98 16.16
N THR A 48 20.00 5.10 16.07
CA THR A 48 20.33 4.08 17.08
C THR A 48 20.74 4.70 18.41
N GLU A 49 21.17 5.97 18.42
CA GLU A 49 21.54 6.72 19.63
C GLU A 49 20.39 6.97 20.61
N LYS A 50 19.13 6.89 20.16
CA LYS A 50 17.93 7.07 21.01
C LYS A 50 17.26 5.76 21.42
N MET A 51 17.84 4.63 21.05
CA MET A 51 17.29 3.32 21.40
C MET A 51 17.82 2.88 22.77
N ASN A 52 16.90 2.35 23.59
CA ASN A 52 17.35 1.69 24.83
C ASN A 52 18.02 0.35 24.48
N ALA A 53 18.78 -0.20 25.45
CA ALA A 53 19.55 -1.44 25.25
C ALA A 53 18.70 -2.63 24.76
N TYR A 54 17.43 -2.72 25.17
CA TYR A 54 16.51 -3.75 24.73
C TYR A 54 16.06 -3.55 23.26
N GLN A 55 15.85 -2.33 22.84
CA GLN A 55 15.53 -2.00 21.45
C GLN A 55 16.71 -2.26 20.52
N GLN A 56 17.94 -1.93 20.96
CA GLN A 56 19.18 -2.26 20.26
C GLN A 56 19.37 -3.77 20.14
N TYR A 57 19.13 -4.52 21.22
CA TYR A 57 19.16 -5.98 21.20
C TYR A 57 18.14 -6.56 20.21
N LEU A 58 16.91 -6.07 20.20
CA LEU A 58 15.88 -6.51 19.26
C LEU A 58 16.26 -6.19 17.81
N GLN A 59 16.85 -5.03 17.56
CA GLN A 59 17.32 -4.64 16.24
C GLN A 59 18.47 -5.51 15.78
N ASN A 60 19.45 -5.78 16.64
CA ASN A 60 20.61 -6.61 16.30
C ASN A 60 20.26 -8.10 16.15
N THR A 61 19.26 -8.58 16.88
CA THR A 61 18.90 -10.01 16.89
C THR A 61 17.82 -10.35 15.84
N TYR A 62 16.94 -9.42 15.54
CA TYR A 62 15.78 -9.61 14.66
C TYR A 62 15.65 -8.53 13.60
N GLY A 63 16.62 -7.64 13.47
CA GLY A 63 16.54 -6.37 12.79
C GLY A 63 16.62 -6.42 11.26
N ASP A 64 17.03 -7.52 10.67
CA ASP A 64 17.22 -7.59 9.21
C ASP A 64 15.92 -7.58 8.40
N GLN A 65 14.76 -7.62 9.05
CA GLN A 65 13.49 -7.64 8.33
C GLN A 65 12.37 -6.77 8.93
N LYS A 66 12.61 -6.07 10.05
CA LYS A 66 11.53 -5.31 10.68
C LYS A 66 11.75 -3.80 10.62
N ALA A 67 11.03 -3.22 9.67
CA ALA A 67 10.58 -1.85 9.71
C ALA A 67 11.67 -0.79 9.47
N ARG A 68 12.44 -0.91 8.41
CA ARG A 68 13.03 0.28 7.81
C ARG A 68 11.91 1.28 7.56
N LYS A 69 12.02 2.45 8.15
CA LYS A 69 10.95 3.44 8.11
C LYS A 69 11.02 4.21 6.80
N LEU A 70 10.02 4.03 5.96
CA LEU A 70 9.90 4.79 4.71
C LEU A 70 9.73 6.29 4.99
N ASN A 71 10.36 7.13 4.18
CA ASN A 71 10.14 8.56 4.23
C ASN A 71 8.79 8.91 3.62
N LYS A 72 7.81 9.19 4.49
CA LYS A 72 6.45 9.60 4.09
C LYS A 72 6.27 11.11 3.98
N LYS A 73 7.29 11.91 4.38
CA LYS A 73 7.20 13.38 4.36
C LYS A 73 7.29 13.96 2.96
N LYS A 74 8.09 13.32 2.10
CA LYS A 74 8.20 13.75 0.70
C LYS A 74 6.98 13.26 -0.10
N ALA A 75 6.29 14.15 -0.79
CA ALA A 75 5.21 13.78 -1.69
C ALA A 75 5.75 13.03 -2.91
N LEU A 76 5.01 12.02 -3.40
CA LEU A 76 5.32 11.37 -4.67
C LEU A 76 5.08 12.33 -5.83
N ILE A 77 5.92 12.26 -6.84
CA ILE A 77 5.85 13.08 -8.04
C ILE A 77 5.22 12.26 -9.16
N TRP A 78 4.09 12.71 -9.66
CA TRP A 78 3.31 12.01 -10.70
C TRP A 78 3.54 12.54 -12.10
N ASP A 79 3.96 13.80 -12.19
CA ASP A 79 4.25 14.47 -13.46
C ASP A 79 5.62 14.00 -13.98
N THR A 80 5.63 13.33 -15.12
CA THR A 80 6.84 12.77 -15.74
C THR A 80 7.90 13.84 -16.02
N ASN A 81 7.48 15.09 -16.31
CA ASN A 81 8.41 16.18 -16.58
C ASN A 81 9.10 16.71 -15.32
N LYS A 82 8.63 16.30 -14.13
CA LYS A 82 9.16 16.74 -12.82
C LYS A 82 9.91 15.64 -12.09
N TYR A 83 10.16 14.52 -12.74
CA TYR A 83 10.93 13.45 -12.11
C TYR A 83 12.34 13.96 -11.76
N PRO A 84 12.82 13.67 -10.55
CA PRO A 84 14.07 14.24 -10.06
C PRO A 84 15.30 13.64 -10.76
N ASP A 85 15.24 12.38 -11.15
CA ASP A 85 16.32 11.64 -11.80
C ASP A 85 15.81 10.45 -12.63
N GLU A 86 16.73 9.79 -13.34
CA GLU A 86 16.43 8.61 -14.16
C GLU A 86 15.97 7.39 -13.35
N TYR A 87 16.50 7.22 -12.14
CA TYR A 87 16.13 6.12 -11.26
C TYR A 87 14.68 6.23 -10.79
N TYR A 88 14.23 7.47 -10.53
CA TYR A 88 12.84 7.71 -10.20
C TYR A 88 11.92 7.33 -11.38
N SER A 89 12.32 7.70 -12.61
CA SER A 89 11.60 7.33 -13.82
C SER A 89 11.53 5.82 -13.99
N GLU A 90 12.66 5.11 -13.80
CA GLU A 90 12.72 3.65 -13.90
C GLU A 90 11.77 2.95 -12.94
N VAL A 91 11.71 3.41 -11.68
CA VAL A 91 10.80 2.86 -10.69
C VAL A 91 9.35 3.12 -11.06
N MET A 92 9.04 4.34 -11.51
CA MET A 92 7.68 4.68 -11.92
C MET A 92 7.26 3.89 -13.16
N ASP A 93 8.14 3.72 -14.15
CA ASP A 93 7.86 2.97 -15.38
C ASP A 93 7.51 1.51 -15.09
N LYS A 94 8.16 0.91 -14.09
CA LYS A 94 7.84 -0.44 -13.63
C LYS A 94 6.41 -0.57 -13.07
N MET A 95 5.78 0.52 -12.65
CA MET A 95 4.43 0.52 -12.10
C MET A 95 3.34 0.69 -13.17
N TYR A 96 3.72 1.01 -14.39
CA TYR A 96 2.79 1.16 -15.51
C TYR A 96 2.78 -0.07 -16.40
N LEU A 97 1.71 -0.24 -17.16
CA LEU A 97 1.63 -1.23 -18.24
C LEU A 97 2.58 -0.83 -19.38
N PRO A 98 3.11 -1.80 -20.14
CA PRO A 98 3.88 -1.53 -21.35
C PRO A 98 3.10 -0.63 -22.32
N GLU A 99 3.81 0.15 -23.12
CA GLU A 99 3.19 1.06 -24.09
C GLU A 99 2.29 0.33 -25.11
N GLU A 100 2.58 -0.93 -25.39
CA GLU A 100 1.80 -1.79 -26.27
C GLU A 100 0.39 -2.08 -25.73
N GLU A 101 0.23 -2.05 -24.41
CA GLU A 101 -1.04 -2.26 -23.70
C GLU A 101 -1.74 -0.93 -23.34
N ALA A 102 -1.12 0.21 -23.69
CA ALA A 102 -1.67 1.52 -23.41
C ALA A 102 -2.86 1.85 -24.34
N TYR A 103 -4.00 2.19 -23.75
CA TYR A 103 -5.16 2.63 -24.51
C TYR A 103 -5.06 4.12 -24.84
N ASN A 104 -5.16 4.46 -26.12
CA ASN A 104 -5.09 5.85 -26.63
C ASN A 104 -3.81 6.61 -26.22
N GLY A 105 -2.66 5.94 -26.11
CA GLY A 105 -1.40 6.54 -25.72
C GLY A 105 -1.33 7.06 -24.28
N LYS A 106 -2.32 6.77 -23.46
CA LYS A 106 -2.32 7.12 -22.04
C LYS A 106 -1.60 6.06 -21.23
N ARG A 107 -0.67 6.48 -20.38
CA ARG A 107 -0.02 5.60 -19.42
C ARG A 107 -1.05 5.12 -18.39
N ILE A 108 -1.21 3.80 -18.29
CA ILE A 108 -2.15 3.14 -17.37
C ILE A 108 -1.31 2.37 -16.34
N MET A 109 -1.64 2.56 -15.07
CA MET A 109 -0.97 1.81 -14.00
C MET A 109 -1.38 0.34 -14.02
N ASP A 110 -0.41 -0.53 -13.77
CA ASP A 110 -0.65 -1.96 -13.62
C ASP A 110 -1.25 -2.25 -12.24
N VAL A 111 -2.57 -2.28 -12.19
CA VAL A 111 -3.34 -2.52 -10.96
C VAL A 111 -3.12 -3.93 -10.39
N GLN A 112 -2.57 -4.85 -11.18
CA GLN A 112 -2.24 -6.21 -10.72
C GLN A 112 -1.07 -6.22 -9.73
N LYS A 113 -0.27 -5.16 -9.72
CA LYS A 113 0.85 -4.96 -8.77
C LYS A 113 0.42 -4.40 -7.42
N PHE A 114 -0.85 -4.01 -7.28
CA PHE A 114 -1.33 -3.44 -6.02
C PHE A 114 -1.65 -4.54 -5.02
N GLU A 115 -0.60 -5.05 -4.39
CA GLU A 115 -0.68 -6.13 -3.42
C GLU A 115 -0.51 -5.58 -2.00
N PHE A 116 -1.41 -5.99 -1.11
CA PHE A 116 -1.35 -5.67 0.31
C PHE A 116 -1.10 -6.94 1.12
N LYS A 117 -0.01 -6.94 1.87
CA LYS A 117 0.37 -8.01 2.79
C LYS A 117 -0.07 -7.63 4.20
N TYR A 118 -0.86 -8.49 4.84
CA TYR A 118 -1.25 -8.32 6.22
C TYR A 118 -1.12 -9.62 7.02
N GLN A 119 -1.05 -9.50 8.32
CA GLN A 119 -0.93 -10.62 9.25
C GLN A 119 -2.13 -10.61 10.19
N TRP A 120 -2.67 -11.78 10.46
CA TRP A 120 -3.77 -11.94 11.41
C TRP A 120 -3.60 -13.18 12.27
N LEU A 121 -4.19 -13.14 13.47
CA LEU A 121 -4.14 -14.26 14.39
C LEU A 121 -5.30 -15.23 14.10
N ASP A 122 -4.97 -16.49 13.80
CA ASP A 122 -5.97 -17.56 13.65
C ASP A 122 -6.52 -17.95 15.03
N MET A 123 -7.59 -17.27 15.44
CA MET A 123 -8.21 -17.45 16.75
C MET A 123 -8.77 -18.87 16.94
N GLU A 124 -9.28 -19.50 15.87
CA GLU A 124 -9.81 -20.86 15.96
C GLU A 124 -8.72 -21.88 16.25
N LYS A 125 -7.61 -21.80 15.53
CA LYS A 125 -6.46 -22.66 15.79
C LYS A 125 -5.84 -22.37 17.14
N ALA A 126 -5.72 -21.11 17.52
CA ALA A 126 -5.19 -20.72 18.82
C ALA A 126 -6.05 -21.24 19.99
N ALA A 127 -7.36 -21.30 19.82
CA ALA A 127 -8.28 -21.83 20.84
C ALA A 127 -8.23 -23.37 20.95
N ARG A 128 -7.92 -24.07 19.85
CA ARG A 128 -7.94 -25.56 19.80
C ARG A 128 -6.58 -26.19 20.06
N ALA A 129 -5.49 -25.47 19.82
CA ALA A 129 -4.14 -26.00 19.92
C ALA A 129 -3.32 -25.28 21.00
N ARG A 130 -2.43 -26.05 21.68
CA ARG A 130 -1.43 -25.44 22.56
C ARG A 130 -0.24 -24.98 21.73
N GLY A 131 0.17 -23.73 21.90
CA GLY A 131 1.31 -23.16 21.17
C GLY A 131 1.60 -21.72 21.57
N LYS A 132 2.65 -21.15 20.99
CA LYS A 132 2.97 -19.72 21.16
C LYS A 132 2.15 -18.91 20.17
N ARG A 133 1.79 -17.66 20.53
CA ARG A 133 1.05 -16.72 19.65
C ARG A 133 1.60 -16.68 18.22
N LYS A 134 2.91 -16.71 18.06
CA LYS A 134 3.58 -16.69 16.75
C LYS A 134 3.22 -17.87 15.84
N ASP A 135 2.88 -19.02 16.42
CA ASP A 135 2.58 -20.25 15.68
C ASP A 135 1.19 -20.19 15.03
N PHE A 136 0.37 -19.23 15.44
CA PHE A 136 -0.99 -19.00 14.96
C PHE A 136 -1.13 -17.73 14.12
N ILE A 137 -0.03 -17.01 13.86
CA ILE A 137 -0.05 -15.85 12.97
C ILE A 137 -0.01 -16.37 11.53
N LYS A 138 -1.01 -15.96 10.76
CA LYS A 138 -1.09 -16.20 9.33
C LYS A 138 -0.76 -14.90 8.57
N GLU A 139 -0.10 -15.06 7.44
CA GLU A 139 0.13 -13.99 6.47
C GLU A 139 -0.75 -14.22 5.24
N GLU A 140 -1.25 -13.14 4.69
CA GLU A 140 -2.05 -13.16 3.47
C GLU A 140 -1.65 -11.99 2.58
N ILE A 141 -1.52 -12.26 1.27
CA ILE A 141 -1.23 -11.24 0.25
C ILE A 141 -2.48 -11.13 -0.62
N VAL A 142 -3.00 -9.92 -0.75
CA VAL A 142 -4.25 -9.66 -1.45
C VAL A 142 -4.06 -8.57 -2.47
N LYS A 143 -4.49 -8.80 -3.72
CA LYS A 143 -4.62 -7.76 -4.73
C LYS A 143 -5.80 -6.89 -4.37
N VAL A 144 -5.54 -5.61 -4.12
CA VAL A 144 -6.54 -4.71 -3.51
C VAL A 144 -7.46 -4.03 -4.52
N TYR A 145 -7.10 -4.03 -5.80
CA TYR A 145 -7.92 -3.34 -6.80
C TYR A 145 -9.25 -4.08 -7.00
N PRO A 146 -10.40 -3.38 -6.94
CA PRO A 146 -11.71 -4.01 -7.11
C PRO A 146 -11.93 -4.43 -8.56
N ASP A 147 -12.81 -5.39 -8.79
CA ASP A 147 -13.26 -5.73 -10.14
C ASP A 147 -14.22 -4.64 -10.65
N THR A 148 -13.68 -3.73 -11.47
CA THR A 148 -14.45 -2.62 -12.04
C THR A 148 -15.35 -3.05 -13.20
N THR A 149 -15.30 -4.32 -13.63
CA THR A 149 -16.08 -4.83 -14.77
C THR A 149 -17.44 -5.41 -14.37
N VAL A 150 -17.76 -5.47 -13.08
CA VAL A 150 -19.01 -6.09 -12.60
C VAL A 150 -20.26 -5.47 -13.21
N TRP A 151 -20.32 -4.15 -13.37
CA TRP A 151 -21.45 -3.47 -13.98
C TRP A 151 -21.61 -3.81 -15.46
N ILE A 152 -20.50 -3.88 -16.21
CA ILE A 152 -20.52 -4.24 -17.64
C ILE A 152 -21.00 -5.68 -17.81
N ARG A 153 -20.59 -6.57 -16.92
CA ARG A 153 -20.95 -7.99 -16.97
C ARG A 153 -22.43 -8.23 -16.65
N ASP A 154 -22.94 -7.52 -15.64
CA ASP A 154 -24.30 -7.73 -15.15
C ASP A 154 -25.36 -6.92 -15.93
N PHE A 155 -24.95 -5.80 -16.55
CA PHE A 155 -25.83 -4.86 -17.28
C PHE A 155 -25.29 -4.51 -18.67
N ASN A 156 -25.03 -5.49 -19.49
CA ASN A 156 -24.37 -5.38 -20.79
C ASN A 156 -25.14 -4.61 -21.89
N TYR A 157 -26.34 -4.10 -21.60
CA TYR A 157 -27.15 -3.28 -22.50
C TYR A 157 -26.99 -1.75 -22.32
N SER A 158 -26.16 -1.30 -21.40
CA SER A 158 -26.04 0.13 -21.05
C SER A 158 -24.61 0.65 -21.22
N TYR A 159 -24.01 0.46 -22.38
CA TYR A 159 -22.59 0.75 -22.65
C TYR A 159 -22.16 2.21 -22.43
N ASN A 160 -23.08 3.18 -22.48
CA ASN A 160 -22.75 4.60 -22.35
C ASN A 160 -23.09 5.19 -20.97
N GLU A 161 -23.53 4.37 -20.04
CA GLU A 161 -23.83 4.81 -18.69
C GLU A 161 -22.52 5.07 -17.90
N PRO A 162 -22.35 6.24 -17.25
CA PRO A 162 -21.15 6.51 -16.44
C PRO A 162 -20.90 5.48 -15.34
N MET A 163 -21.99 4.89 -14.79
CA MET A 163 -21.89 3.80 -13.82
C MET A 163 -21.15 2.58 -14.37
N HIS A 164 -21.23 2.30 -15.66
CA HIS A 164 -20.58 1.14 -16.26
C HIS A 164 -19.09 1.38 -16.47
N ASN A 165 -18.72 2.58 -16.90
CA ASN A 165 -17.38 2.86 -17.36
C ASN A 165 -16.45 3.30 -16.24
N ASP A 166 -16.94 4.00 -15.22
CA ASP A 166 -16.07 4.64 -14.22
C ASP A 166 -16.68 4.72 -12.81
N TYR A 167 -17.58 3.79 -12.46
CA TYR A 167 -18.24 3.80 -11.16
C TYR A 167 -17.28 3.93 -9.98
N PHE A 168 -16.17 3.21 -10.03
CA PHE A 168 -15.22 3.22 -8.92
C PHE A 168 -14.47 4.55 -8.77
N TRP A 169 -14.16 5.23 -9.88
CA TRP A 169 -13.33 6.45 -9.85
C TRP A 169 -14.10 7.75 -9.99
N HIS A 170 -15.30 7.71 -10.52
CA HIS A 170 -16.09 8.91 -10.74
C HIS A 170 -16.50 9.57 -9.41
N GLU A 171 -16.37 10.90 -9.32
CA GLU A 171 -16.62 11.66 -8.09
C GLU A 171 -18.07 11.54 -7.62
N ALA A 172 -19.03 11.56 -8.55
CA ALA A 172 -20.46 11.45 -8.25
C ALA A 172 -20.83 10.19 -7.46
N TYR A 173 -20.05 9.12 -7.59
CA TYR A 173 -20.27 7.86 -6.88
C TYR A 173 -19.36 7.68 -5.67
N GLY A 174 -18.68 8.74 -5.22
CA GLY A 174 -17.75 8.69 -4.10
C GLY A 174 -18.34 8.13 -2.83
N ASP A 175 -19.55 8.54 -2.49
CA ASP A 175 -20.28 8.15 -1.28
C ASP A 175 -21.15 6.90 -1.45
N TYR A 176 -21.20 6.35 -2.67
CA TYR A 176 -21.91 5.10 -2.96
C TYR A 176 -21.12 3.88 -2.51
N PRO A 177 -21.77 2.74 -2.26
CA PRO A 177 -21.10 1.51 -1.86
C PRO A 177 -20.07 1.05 -2.89
N VAL A 178 -18.91 0.61 -2.44
CA VAL A 178 -17.94 -0.01 -3.34
C VAL A 178 -18.47 -1.35 -3.86
N VAL A 179 -18.30 -1.60 -5.14
CA VAL A 179 -18.73 -2.82 -5.84
C VAL A 179 -17.52 -3.53 -6.43
N GLY A 180 -17.63 -4.85 -6.66
CA GLY A 180 -16.53 -5.66 -7.19
C GLY A 180 -15.43 -5.97 -6.18
N VAL A 181 -15.74 -5.90 -4.88
CA VAL A 181 -14.83 -6.23 -3.80
C VAL A 181 -15.14 -7.61 -3.25
N SER A 182 -14.16 -8.50 -3.27
CA SER A 182 -14.25 -9.84 -2.66
C SER A 182 -14.22 -9.76 -1.12
N TRP A 183 -14.68 -10.83 -0.48
CA TRP A 183 -14.60 -10.94 0.98
C TRP A 183 -13.16 -10.79 1.53
N ILE A 184 -12.16 -11.35 0.84
CA ILE A 184 -10.75 -11.26 1.21
C ILE A 184 -10.26 -9.81 1.12
N GLN A 185 -10.65 -9.10 0.06
CA GLN A 185 -10.32 -7.68 -0.12
C GLN A 185 -10.99 -6.80 0.95
N ALA A 186 -12.24 -7.08 1.29
CA ALA A 186 -12.95 -6.37 2.37
C ALA A 186 -12.27 -6.59 3.73
N LYS A 187 -11.81 -7.81 4.01
CA LYS A 187 -11.04 -8.13 5.21
C LYS A 187 -9.70 -7.39 5.24
N ALA A 188 -8.97 -7.36 4.13
CA ALA A 188 -7.72 -6.61 3.99
C ALA A 188 -7.93 -5.10 4.23
N PHE A 189 -9.03 -4.53 3.73
CA PHE A 189 -9.42 -3.15 4.02
C PHE A 189 -9.65 -2.91 5.52
N CYS A 190 -10.36 -3.80 6.20
CA CYS A 190 -10.58 -3.69 7.65
C CYS A 190 -9.28 -3.71 8.44
N GLU A 191 -8.35 -4.59 8.08
CA GLU A 191 -7.02 -4.65 8.71
C GLU A 191 -6.22 -3.37 8.46
N TRP A 192 -6.19 -2.88 7.22
CA TRP A 192 -5.55 -1.61 6.89
C TRP A 192 -6.15 -0.43 7.70
N ARG A 193 -7.47 -0.36 7.80
CA ARG A 193 -8.15 0.68 8.57
C ARG A 193 -7.78 0.62 10.05
N THR A 194 -7.72 -0.59 10.62
CA THR A 194 -7.31 -0.82 12.00
C THR A 194 -5.87 -0.37 12.23
N LEU A 195 -4.93 -0.75 11.35
CA LEU A 195 -3.54 -0.33 11.43
C LEU A 195 -3.38 1.20 11.41
N ASN A 196 -4.08 1.87 10.50
CA ASN A 196 -4.04 3.33 10.42
C ASN A 196 -4.65 4.02 11.65
N LYS A 197 -5.77 3.52 12.16
CA LYS A 197 -6.40 4.04 13.37
C LYS A 197 -5.47 3.89 14.57
N ASN A 198 -4.87 2.72 14.76
CA ASN A 198 -3.93 2.46 15.84
C ASN A 198 -2.68 3.36 15.74
N ALA A 199 -2.14 3.55 14.54
CA ALA A 199 -1.01 4.45 14.31
C ALA A 199 -1.37 5.90 14.67
N TYR A 200 -2.55 6.35 14.29
CA TYR A 200 -3.04 7.69 14.62
C TYR A 200 -3.25 7.89 16.13
N GLN A 201 -3.88 6.93 16.81
CA GLN A 201 -4.08 6.99 18.26
C GLN A 201 -2.73 6.98 18.99
N LYS A 202 -1.80 6.14 18.58
CA LYS A 202 -0.45 6.12 19.13
C LYS A 202 0.27 7.46 18.97
N SER A 203 0.08 8.14 17.83
CA SER A 203 0.66 9.46 17.59
C SER A 203 0.09 10.56 18.51
N LYS A 204 -1.12 10.38 19.04
CA LYS A 204 -1.77 11.26 20.01
C LYS A 204 -1.50 10.90 21.47
N GLY A 205 -0.78 9.81 21.73
CA GLY A 205 -0.55 9.32 23.08
C GLY A 205 -1.69 8.48 23.66
N ASP A 206 -2.76 8.24 22.88
CA ASP A 206 -3.83 7.33 23.26
C ASP A 206 -3.39 5.89 23.04
N TYR A 207 -3.31 5.13 24.13
CA TYR A 207 -3.01 3.71 24.06
C TYR A 207 -4.29 2.93 23.76
N THR A 208 -4.33 2.25 22.64
CA THR A 208 -5.33 1.24 22.38
C THR A 208 -4.88 -0.09 23.00
N VAL A 209 -5.73 -0.63 23.83
CA VAL A 209 -5.62 -2.04 24.25
C VAL A 209 -6.16 -2.89 23.11
N ASN A 210 -5.29 -3.62 22.45
CA ASN A 210 -5.66 -4.70 21.53
C ASN A 210 -5.54 -6.02 22.26
#